data_53f90241bcf7ccd2c9a670e85d5f78c1
#
_entry.id   53f90241bcf7ccd2c9a670e85d5f78c1
#
_cell.length_a   1.000
_cell.length_b   1.000
_cell.length_c   1.000
_cell.angle_alpha   90.00
_cell.angle_beta   90.00
_cell.angle_gamma   90.00
#
_symmetry.space_group_name_H-M   'P 1'
#
loop_
_entity.id
_entity.type
_entity.pdbx_description
1 polymer ?
#
loop_
_entity_poly.entity_id
_entity_poly.type
_entity_poly.pdbx_seq_one_letter_code
_entity_poly.pdbx_strand_id
1 'polypeptide(L)'
;MVTVCLDVMGLGLVAPILPRLVEGFIGGSTNAAFYVGALTATYALMQFFFAPIMGSISDRYGRRAVLLVTLFGQAFDYLLLAFAPTLSWFFVGRVIAGVGGASFGTAGAYIADISPPEKRAQNFGLIGIAFGVGFIAGPLTSAFLGEVKVPLPFGLDVAALRTPFLAASLLSLLNAIWGLMVLPESLAPEHRRPFSFKRANPFGTLGYLARYPVVVGLAGAWLLLGIAQRGLESTWVLYTEHRYHWGVRETGFSLAMVGLMAALVQGGLVRRVVPRIGERRALVTGLLVATAGYAGYGLASQGWMIFVVLFFAAFGGLAQPSLQALISKAVPANEQGMLQGGLMSVTSLTAIIGPPLATNLFGFFAGERAPVYVPGASFFSASFLAFLALVLARRTFARLPDPGAIAPGAESRLEATTHEHQR
;
A
#
# COMPACT_ATOMS: atom_id res chain seq x y z
N MET A 1 14.33 3.92 11.35
CA MET A 1 13.73 4.94 10.44
C MET A 1 14.49 5.06 9.14
N VAL A 2 15.80 5.29 9.17
CA VAL A 2 16.64 5.35 7.95
C VAL A 2 16.42 4.10 7.08
N THR A 3 16.50 2.91 7.67
CA THR A 3 16.29 1.63 6.98
C THR A 3 14.95 1.56 6.24
N VAL A 4 13.85 1.97 6.87
CA VAL A 4 12.52 1.99 6.23
C VAL A 4 12.46 3.02 5.10
N CYS A 5 13.05 4.20 5.30
CA CYS A 5 13.09 5.25 4.27
C CYS A 5 13.86 4.79 3.02
N LEU A 6 15.03 4.17 3.19
CA LEU A 6 15.84 3.65 2.09
C LEU A 6 15.14 2.48 1.37
N ASP A 7 14.42 1.63 2.11
CA ASP A 7 13.65 0.53 1.57
C ASP A 7 12.50 1.03 0.67
N VAL A 8 11.72 1.99 1.18
CA VAL A 8 10.63 2.62 0.40
C VAL A 8 11.16 3.42 -0.79
N MET A 9 12.33 4.08 -0.65
CA MET A 9 12.97 4.76 -1.77
C MET A 9 13.36 3.77 -2.88
N GLY A 10 13.85 2.57 -2.52
CA GLY A 10 14.12 1.48 -3.49
C GLY A 10 12.86 1.05 -4.25
N LEU A 11 11.73 0.87 -3.55
CA LEU A 11 10.45 0.60 -4.18
C LEU A 11 10.02 1.72 -5.14
N GLY A 12 10.18 2.98 -4.71
CA GLY A 12 9.85 4.15 -5.50
C GLY A 12 10.71 4.31 -6.76
N LEU A 13 11.99 3.88 -6.72
CA LEU A 13 12.87 3.86 -7.89
C LEU A 13 12.35 2.94 -8.99
N VAL A 14 11.79 1.79 -8.62
CA VAL A 14 11.34 0.75 -9.56
C VAL A 14 9.94 1.04 -10.12
N ALA A 15 9.08 1.70 -9.35
CA ALA A 15 7.68 1.89 -9.69
C ALA A 15 7.41 2.48 -11.09
N PRO A 16 8.08 3.58 -11.54
CA PRO A 16 7.84 4.15 -12.87
C PRO A 16 8.48 3.37 -14.02
N ILE A 17 9.40 2.45 -13.74
CA ILE A 17 10.22 1.76 -14.74
C ILE A 17 9.67 0.38 -15.08
N LEU A 18 9.18 -0.36 -14.09
CA LEU A 18 8.74 -1.75 -14.27
C LEU A 18 7.74 -1.94 -15.41
N PRO A 19 6.65 -1.14 -15.51
CA PRO A 19 5.69 -1.29 -16.62
C PRO A 19 6.32 -1.06 -17.98
N ARG A 20 7.23 -0.09 -18.10
CA ARG A 20 7.94 0.23 -19.35
C ARG A 20 8.87 -0.89 -19.81
N LEU A 21 9.56 -1.53 -18.87
CA LEU A 21 10.39 -2.69 -19.20
C LEU A 21 9.53 -3.85 -19.69
N VAL A 22 8.39 -4.10 -19.04
CA VAL A 22 7.42 -5.12 -19.50
C VAL A 22 6.94 -4.80 -20.91
N GLU A 23 6.63 -3.53 -21.20
CA GLU A 23 6.23 -3.07 -22.51
C GLU A 23 7.33 -3.32 -23.56
N GLY A 24 8.59 -3.06 -23.21
CA GLY A 24 9.72 -3.35 -24.08
C GLY A 24 9.89 -4.82 -24.44
N PHE A 25 9.47 -5.75 -23.58
CA PHE A 25 9.49 -7.20 -23.85
C PHE A 25 8.30 -7.68 -24.69
N ILE A 26 7.12 -7.07 -24.51
CA ILE A 26 5.84 -7.59 -25.07
C ILE A 26 5.41 -6.81 -26.31
N GLY A 27 5.81 -5.54 -26.41
CA GLY A 27 5.37 -4.61 -27.46
C GLY A 27 3.99 -4.02 -27.17
N GLY A 28 3.97 -2.72 -26.87
CA GLY A 28 2.78 -1.90 -26.62
C GLY A 28 2.21 -2.00 -25.21
N SER A 29 1.78 -0.85 -24.68
CA SER A 29 1.29 -0.68 -23.32
C SER A 29 0.04 -1.50 -23.01
N THR A 30 -0.85 -1.68 -23.99
CA THR A 30 -2.08 -2.46 -23.85
C THR A 30 -1.83 -3.95 -23.69
N ASN A 31 -0.86 -4.50 -24.43
CA ASN A 31 -0.44 -5.90 -24.30
C ASN A 31 0.34 -6.14 -23.02
N ALA A 32 1.16 -5.17 -22.59
CA ALA A 32 1.91 -5.23 -21.35
C ALA A 32 1.02 -5.20 -20.10
N ALA A 33 -0.17 -4.62 -20.19
CA ALA A 33 -1.07 -4.41 -19.06
C ALA A 33 -1.39 -5.72 -18.30
N PHE A 34 -1.68 -6.80 -19.03
CA PHE A 34 -1.92 -8.11 -18.42
C PHE A 34 -0.73 -8.59 -17.57
N TYR A 35 0.48 -8.49 -18.12
CA TYR A 35 1.71 -8.94 -17.43
C TYR A 35 2.05 -8.05 -16.23
N VAL A 36 1.83 -6.74 -16.32
CA VAL A 36 2.01 -5.81 -15.19
C VAL A 36 1.05 -6.17 -14.06
N GLY A 37 -0.21 -6.44 -14.39
CA GLY A 37 -1.19 -6.91 -13.42
C GLY A 37 -0.82 -8.24 -12.78
N ALA A 38 -0.37 -9.21 -13.59
CA ALA A 38 0.07 -10.53 -13.12
C ALA A 38 1.32 -10.44 -12.22
N LEU A 39 2.32 -9.62 -12.59
CA LEU A 39 3.52 -9.38 -11.78
C LEU A 39 3.17 -8.75 -10.42
N THR A 40 2.28 -7.77 -10.42
CA THR A 40 1.83 -7.11 -9.18
C THR A 40 1.03 -8.08 -8.29
N ALA A 41 0.15 -8.88 -8.90
CA ALA A 41 -0.60 -9.92 -8.18
C ALA A 41 0.31 -11.01 -7.62
N THR A 42 1.35 -11.43 -8.37
CA THR A 42 2.35 -12.40 -7.89
C THR A 42 3.06 -11.89 -6.64
N TYR A 43 3.52 -10.65 -6.65
CA TYR A 43 4.11 -10.00 -5.47
C TYR A 43 3.15 -10.02 -4.28
N ALA A 44 1.91 -9.56 -4.49
CA ALA A 44 0.90 -9.47 -3.43
C ALA A 44 0.51 -10.85 -2.88
N LEU A 45 0.42 -11.87 -3.75
CA LEU A 45 0.12 -13.24 -3.38
C LEU A 45 1.22 -13.83 -2.49
N MET A 46 2.48 -13.63 -2.87
CA MET A 46 3.62 -14.06 -2.04
C MET A 46 3.63 -13.32 -0.70
N GLN A 47 3.41 -12.02 -0.70
CA GLN A 47 3.33 -11.24 0.53
C GLN A 47 2.19 -11.74 1.45
N PHE A 48 1.02 -12.06 0.89
CA PHE A 48 -0.12 -12.58 1.66
C PHE A 48 0.19 -13.89 2.36
N PHE A 49 0.78 -14.85 1.66
CA PHE A 49 1.10 -16.14 2.25
C PHE A 49 2.31 -16.09 3.19
N PHE A 50 3.32 -15.31 2.84
CA PHE A 50 4.57 -15.28 3.60
C PHE A 50 4.57 -14.28 4.78
N ALA A 51 3.67 -13.29 4.83
CA ALA A 51 3.65 -12.34 5.94
C ALA A 51 3.48 -13.02 7.32
N PRO A 52 2.51 -13.93 7.54
CA PRO A 52 2.40 -14.62 8.82
C PRO A 52 3.54 -15.64 9.05
N ILE A 53 4.10 -16.21 7.99
CA ILE A 53 5.27 -17.10 8.07
C ILE A 53 6.50 -16.32 8.54
N MET A 54 6.79 -15.18 7.90
CA MET A 54 7.90 -14.30 8.28
C MET A 54 7.75 -13.74 9.69
N GLY A 55 6.51 -13.40 10.09
CA GLY A 55 6.20 -13.04 11.47
C GLY A 55 6.58 -14.16 12.45
N SER A 56 6.17 -15.39 12.19
CA SER A 56 6.47 -16.56 13.04
C SER A 56 7.96 -16.92 13.04
N ILE A 57 8.66 -16.77 11.91
CA ILE A 57 10.12 -16.94 11.82
C ILE A 57 10.82 -15.87 12.67
N SER A 58 10.37 -14.62 12.60
CA SER A 58 10.95 -13.52 13.38
C SER A 58 10.70 -13.66 14.88
N ASP A 59 9.58 -14.28 15.29
CA ASP A 59 9.31 -14.61 16.69
C ASP A 59 10.24 -15.71 17.22
N ARG A 60 10.72 -16.60 16.36
CA ARG A 60 11.62 -17.70 16.73
C ARG A 60 13.10 -17.31 16.70
N TYR A 61 13.54 -16.69 15.60
CA TYR A 61 14.98 -16.45 15.36
C TYR A 61 15.42 -15.03 15.72
N GLY A 62 14.49 -14.13 16.03
CA GLY A 62 14.72 -12.72 16.31
C GLY A 62 14.33 -11.82 15.13
N ARG A 63 13.99 -10.56 15.47
CA ARG A 63 13.55 -9.57 14.50
C ARG A 63 14.67 -9.15 13.55
N ARG A 64 15.86 -8.90 14.13
CA ARG A 64 17.04 -8.45 13.39
C ARG A 64 17.43 -9.39 12.26
N ALA A 65 17.49 -10.70 12.52
CA ALA A 65 17.90 -11.69 11.54
C ALA A 65 16.98 -11.68 10.31
N VAL A 66 15.65 -11.65 10.52
CA VAL A 66 14.67 -11.62 9.42
C VAL A 66 14.78 -10.33 8.62
N LEU A 67 14.87 -9.17 9.28
CA LEU A 67 15.02 -7.87 8.60
C LEU A 67 16.28 -7.82 7.73
N LEU A 68 17.43 -8.31 8.24
CA LEU A 68 18.66 -8.31 7.47
C LEU A 68 18.60 -9.24 6.26
N VAL A 69 18.08 -10.47 6.43
CA VAL A 69 17.93 -11.43 5.32
C VAL A 69 17.02 -10.83 4.23
N THR A 70 15.94 -10.16 4.60
CA THR A 70 15.05 -9.55 3.61
C THR A 70 15.67 -8.35 2.90
N LEU A 71 16.47 -7.52 3.58
CA LEU A 71 17.21 -6.41 2.95
C LEU A 71 18.26 -6.92 1.94
N PHE A 72 19.04 -7.96 2.29
CA PHE A 72 19.96 -8.59 1.33
C PHE A 72 19.22 -9.24 0.18
N GLY A 73 18.11 -9.94 0.46
CA GLY A 73 17.24 -10.53 -0.56
C GLY A 73 16.70 -9.49 -1.55
N GLN A 74 16.35 -8.30 -1.08
CA GLN A 74 15.88 -7.20 -1.89
C GLN A 74 17.00 -6.59 -2.75
N ALA A 75 18.21 -6.42 -2.19
CA ALA A 75 19.36 -5.98 -2.96
C ALA A 75 19.67 -6.96 -4.11
N PHE A 76 19.61 -8.28 -3.82
CA PHE A 76 19.77 -9.33 -4.82
C PHE A 76 18.65 -9.31 -5.88
N ASP A 77 17.39 -9.14 -5.47
CA ASP A 77 16.25 -9.05 -6.39
C ASP A 77 16.42 -7.89 -7.38
N TYR A 78 16.74 -6.70 -6.91
CA TYR A 78 16.98 -5.56 -7.79
C TYR A 78 18.16 -5.78 -8.74
N LEU A 79 19.23 -6.41 -8.27
CA LEU A 79 20.36 -6.77 -9.12
C LEU A 79 19.94 -7.76 -10.21
N LEU A 80 19.20 -8.80 -9.86
CA LEU A 80 18.64 -9.78 -10.78
C LEU A 80 17.77 -9.09 -11.85
N LEU A 81 16.90 -8.16 -11.45
CA LEU A 81 16.03 -7.43 -12.37
C LEU A 81 16.81 -6.47 -13.29
N ALA A 82 17.92 -5.88 -12.83
CA ALA A 82 18.79 -5.04 -13.66
C ALA A 82 19.35 -5.82 -14.85
N PHE A 83 19.67 -7.09 -14.67
CA PHE A 83 20.26 -7.97 -15.70
C PHE A 83 19.29 -8.99 -16.28
N ALA A 84 18.00 -8.95 -15.92
CA ALA A 84 17.00 -9.90 -16.38
C ALA A 84 16.90 -9.98 -17.91
N PRO A 85 17.21 -11.12 -18.56
CA PRO A 85 17.20 -11.22 -20.02
C PRO A 85 15.80 -11.41 -20.60
N THR A 86 14.84 -11.92 -19.79
CA THR A 86 13.47 -12.22 -20.22
C THR A 86 12.45 -11.82 -19.16
N LEU A 87 11.19 -11.70 -19.58
CA LEU A 87 10.08 -11.37 -18.68
C LEU A 87 9.90 -12.40 -17.55
N SER A 88 10.24 -13.66 -17.76
CA SER A 88 10.14 -14.71 -16.72
C SER A 88 10.98 -14.38 -15.48
N TRP A 89 12.13 -13.74 -15.64
CA TRP A 89 12.96 -13.30 -14.52
C TRP A 89 12.28 -12.23 -13.66
N PHE A 90 11.41 -11.42 -14.26
CA PHE A 90 10.61 -10.45 -13.50
C PHE A 90 9.60 -11.17 -12.58
N PHE A 91 9.02 -12.31 -13.01
CA PHE A 91 8.18 -13.12 -12.12
C PHE A 91 8.98 -13.73 -10.97
N VAL A 92 10.19 -14.23 -11.23
CA VAL A 92 11.11 -14.71 -10.17
C VAL A 92 11.40 -13.59 -9.18
N GLY A 93 11.74 -12.39 -9.68
CA GLY A 93 11.93 -11.21 -8.84
C GLY A 93 10.69 -10.87 -8.02
N ARG A 94 9.47 -10.92 -8.61
CA ARG A 94 8.23 -10.67 -7.85
C ARG A 94 7.98 -11.68 -6.74
N VAL A 95 8.38 -12.94 -6.93
CA VAL A 95 8.32 -13.96 -5.85
C VAL A 95 9.30 -13.58 -4.73
N ILE A 96 10.57 -13.29 -5.06
CA ILE A 96 11.60 -12.90 -4.07
C ILE A 96 11.16 -11.63 -3.32
N ALA A 97 10.77 -10.59 -4.07
CA ALA A 97 10.32 -9.31 -3.48
C ALA A 97 9.07 -9.47 -2.62
N GLY A 98 8.12 -10.34 -3.02
CA GLY A 98 6.89 -10.58 -2.24
C GLY A 98 7.19 -11.28 -0.91
N VAL A 99 8.09 -12.26 -0.91
CA VAL A 99 8.58 -12.91 0.33
C VAL A 99 9.32 -11.89 1.21
N GLY A 100 10.19 -11.07 0.61
CA GLY A 100 10.90 -9.99 1.32
C GLY A 100 9.95 -8.94 1.89
N GLY A 101 8.97 -8.48 1.10
CA GLY A 101 7.96 -7.50 1.49
C GLY A 101 7.06 -7.96 2.65
N ALA A 102 6.94 -9.26 2.86
CA ALA A 102 6.27 -9.84 4.02
C ALA A 102 6.90 -9.43 5.37
N SER A 103 8.15 -8.96 5.37
CA SER A 103 8.87 -8.50 6.57
C SER A 103 8.44 -7.12 7.09
N PHE A 104 7.59 -6.36 6.38
CA PHE A 104 7.06 -5.10 6.91
C PHE A 104 6.35 -5.27 8.25
N GLY A 105 5.64 -6.40 8.45
CA GLY A 105 5.08 -6.77 9.75
C GLY A 105 6.15 -6.92 10.84
N THR A 106 7.29 -7.53 10.49
CA THR A 106 8.44 -7.69 11.39
C THR A 106 9.07 -6.33 11.73
N ALA A 107 9.15 -5.39 10.78
CA ALA A 107 9.63 -4.03 11.03
C ALA A 107 8.71 -3.28 12.01
N GLY A 108 7.41 -3.43 11.86
CA GLY A 108 6.42 -2.91 12.81
C GLY A 108 6.59 -3.48 14.22
N ALA A 109 6.75 -4.82 14.32
CA ALA A 109 7.00 -5.49 15.59
C ALA A 109 8.33 -5.03 16.23
N TYR A 110 9.40 -4.91 15.44
CA TYR A 110 10.70 -4.38 15.91
C TYR A 110 10.54 -3.00 16.55
N ILE A 111 9.81 -2.09 15.89
CA ILE A 111 9.57 -0.74 16.42
C ILE A 111 8.72 -0.78 17.69
N ALA A 112 7.73 -1.66 17.76
CA ALA A 112 6.94 -1.86 18.97
C ALA A 112 7.79 -2.35 20.15
N ASP A 113 8.74 -3.28 19.88
CA ASP A 113 9.62 -3.87 20.89
C ASP A 113 10.58 -2.82 21.48
N ILE A 114 11.17 -1.94 20.65
CA ILE A 114 12.13 -0.91 21.09
C ILE A 114 11.47 0.39 21.60
N SER A 115 10.14 0.50 21.50
CA SER A 115 9.41 1.73 21.85
C SER A 115 8.74 1.61 23.21
N PRO A 116 9.02 2.53 24.15
CA PRO A 116 8.22 2.66 25.36
C PRO A 116 6.75 2.88 25.02
N PRO A 117 5.79 2.35 25.82
CA PRO A 117 4.35 2.43 25.52
C PRO A 117 3.87 3.85 25.16
N GLU A 118 4.38 4.87 25.86
CA GLU A 118 4.00 6.29 25.71
C GLU A 118 4.49 6.87 24.37
N LYS A 119 5.57 6.34 23.80
CA LYS A 119 6.18 6.81 22.54
C LYS A 119 5.84 5.95 21.33
N ARG A 120 5.13 4.82 21.49
CA ARG A 120 4.80 3.91 20.39
C ARG A 120 4.07 4.62 19.25
N ALA A 121 3.02 5.38 19.57
CA ALA A 121 2.26 6.11 18.56
C ALA A 121 3.13 7.11 17.79
N GLN A 122 4.04 7.81 18.47
CA GLN A 122 4.98 8.73 17.86
C GLN A 122 5.95 7.99 16.92
N ASN A 123 6.53 6.87 17.38
CA ASN A 123 7.50 6.10 16.61
C ASN A 123 6.85 5.43 15.38
N PHE A 124 5.60 4.95 15.48
CA PHE A 124 4.84 4.51 14.32
C PHE A 124 4.53 5.66 13.34
N GLY A 125 4.28 6.87 13.85
CA GLY A 125 4.14 8.08 13.02
C GLY A 125 5.38 8.39 12.20
N LEU A 126 6.58 8.13 12.72
CA LEU A 126 7.84 8.30 11.99
C LEU A 126 7.98 7.31 10.81
N ILE A 127 7.36 6.11 10.89
CA ILE A 127 7.30 5.20 9.73
C ILE A 127 6.55 5.88 8.59
N GLY A 128 5.42 6.53 8.87
CA GLY A 128 4.67 7.26 7.86
C GLY A 128 5.48 8.38 7.19
N ILE A 129 6.32 9.08 7.97
CA ILE A 129 7.25 10.09 7.42
C ILE A 129 8.30 9.42 6.53
N ALA A 130 8.88 8.30 6.97
CA ALA A 130 9.88 7.56 6.19
C ALA A 130 9.28 7.06 4.85
N PHE A 131 8.04 6.56 4.87
CA PHE A 131 7.28 6.21 3.66
C PHE A 131 7.08 7.43 2.75
N GLY A 132 6.63 8.56 3.29
CA GLY A 132 6.41 9.78 2.53
C GLY A 132 7.67 10.28 1.84
N VAL A 133 8.79 10.37 2.58
CA VAL A 133 10.09 10.81 2.04
C VAL A 133 10.60 9.83 0.98
N GLY A 134 10.56 8.52 1.26
CA GLY A 134 11.01 7.49 0.32
C GLY A 134 10.18 7.48 -0.97
N PHE A 135 8.87 7.64 -0.85
CA PHE A 135 7.95 7.66 -1.99
C PHE A 135 8.02 8.96 -2.82
N ILE A 136 8.59 10.03 -2.29
CA ILE A 136 8.93 11.24 -3.05
C ILE A 136 10.29 11.08 -3.71
N ALA A 137 11.31 10.71 -2.92
CA ALA A 137 12.68 10.65 -3.38
C ALA A 137 12.90 9.55 -4.42
N GLY A 138 12.27 8.37 -4.26
CA GLY A 138 12.41 7.24 -5.19
C GLY A 138 12.03 7.58 -6.62
N PRO A 139 10.78 7.94 -6.92
CA PRO A 139 10.34 8.30 -8.27
C PRO A 139 11.10 9.50 -8.86
N LEU A 140 11.44 10.51 -8.04
CA LEU A 140 12.27 11.63 -8.50
C LEU A 140 13.65 11.17 -8.94
N THR A 141 14.31 10.33 -8.15
CA THR A 141 15.62 9.75 -8.52
C THR A 141 15.50 8.90 -9.79
N SER A 142 14.42 8.11 -9.91
CA SER A 142 14.13 7.31 -11.10
C SER A 142 13.92 8.18 -12.35
N ALA A 143 13.29 9.34 -12.21
CA ALA A 143 13.06 10.27 -13.31
C ALA A 143 14.37 10.74 -13.98
N PHE A 144 15.44 10.86 -13.20
CA PHE A 144 16.76 11.24 -13.70
C PHE A 144 17.58 10.02 -14.13
N LEU A 145 17.60 8.95 -13.34
CA LEU A 145 18.40 7.76 -13.62
C LEU A 145 17.87 6.93 -14.79
N GLY A 146 16.58 6.98 -15.06
CA GLY A 146 15.95 6.22 -16.16
C GLY A 146 16.38 6.66 -17.56
N GLU A 147 17.07 7.80 -17.70
CA GLU A 147 17.65 8.31 -18.94
C GLU A 147 19.17 8.06 -19.03
N VAL A 148 19.80 7.59 -17.96
CA VAL A 148 21.26 7.42 -17.86
C VAL A 148 21.66 5.99 -18.20
N LYS A 149 22.51 5.82 -19.19
CA LYS A 149 23.19 4.55 -19.50
C LYS A 149 24.42 4.40 -18.61
N VAL A 150 24.61 3.23 -18.03
CA VAL A 150 25.81 2.93 -17.23
C VAL A 150 26.68 1.95 -17.97
N PRO A 151 27.85 2.39 -18.50
CA PRO A 151 28.83 1.48 -19.06
C PRO A 151 29.47 0.67 -17.93
N LEU A 152 29.43 -0.65 -18.05
CA LEU A 152 30.09 -1.55 -17.12
C LEU A 152 31.29 -2.22 -17.80
N PRO A 153 32.32 -2.64 -17.02
CA PRO A 153 33.41 -3.43 -17.55
C PRO A 153 32.92 -4.70 -18.25
N PHE A 154 33.70 -5.20 -19.18
CA PHE A 154 33.43 -6.45 -19.95
C PHE A 154 32.23 -6.38 -20.91
N GLY A 155 31.81 -5.18 -21.35
CA GLY A 155 30.70 -5.02 -22.30
C GLY A 155 29.32 -5.32 -21.72
N LEU A 156 29.18 -5.34 -20.39
CA LEU A 156 27.90 -5.51 -19.67
C LEU A 156 27.17 -4.16 -19.54
N ASP A 157 26.99 -3.44 -20.63
CA ASP A 157 26.33 -2.13 -20.60
C ASP A 157 24.87 -2.25 -20.11
N VAL A 158 24.51 -1.43 -19.14
CA VAL A 158 23.14 -1.38 -18.62
C VAL A 158 22.36 -0.29 -19.34
N ALA A 159 21.28 -0.71 -20.01
CA ALA A 159 20.37 0.20 -20.69
C ALA A 159 19.76 1.21 -19.69
N ALA A 160 19.50 2.43 -20.13
CA ALA A 160 19.02 3.52 -19.30
C ALA A 160 17.81 3.14 -18.40
N LEU A 161 16.81 2.44 -18.95
CA LEU A 161 15.65 1.97 -18.19
C LEU A 161 15.96 0.96 -17.07
N ARG A 162 17.16 0.37 -17.06
CA ARG A 162 17.59 -0.61 -16.04
C ARG A 162 18.49 0.01 -14.96
N THR A 163 19.02 1.20 -15.19
CA THR A 163 19.86 1.94 -14.23
C THR A 163 19.18 2.17 -12.88
N PRO A 164 17.88 2.49 -12.78
CA PRO A 164 17.19 2.59 -11.51
C PRO A 164 17.20 1.30 -10.68
N PHE A 165 17.21 0.12 -11.31
CA PHE A 165 17.33 -1.15 -10.58
C PHE A 165 18.73 -1.33 -9.99
N LEU A 166 19.79 -0.93 -10.70
CA LEU A 166 21.15 -0.93 -10.13
C LEU A 166 21.26 0.01 -8.93
N ALA A 167 20.68 1.21 -9.06
CA ALA A 167 20.66 2.18 -7.97
C ALA A 167 19.88 1.65 -6.78
N ALA A 168 18.71 1.01 -6.99
CA ALA A 168 17.91 0.40 -5.96
C ALA A 168 18.65 -0.78 -5.30
N SER A 169 19.36 -1.61 -6.08
CA SER A 169 20.20 -2.70 -5.55
C SER A 169 21.31 -2.17 -4.65
N LEU A 170 22.06 -1.17 -5.12
CA LEU A 170 23.12 -0.54 -4.33
C LEU A 170 22.55 0.09 -3.04
N LEU A 171 21.44 0.81 -3.14
CA LEU A 171 20.78 1.43 -2.01
C LEU A 171 20.33 0.39 -0.97
N SER A 172 19.73 -0.72 -1.42
CA SER A 172 19.29 -1.82 -0.54
C SER A 172 20.49 -2.54 0.09
N LEU A 173 21.59 -2.71 -0.65
CA LEU A 173 22.82 -3.29 -0.11
C LEU A 173 23.45 -2.39 0.97
N LEU A 174 23.54 -1.09 0.71
CA LEU A 174 24.01 -0.12 1.69
C LEU A 174 23.09 -0.10 2.93
N ASN A 175 21.79 -0.19 2.73
CA ASN A 175 20.81 -0.30 3.81
C ASN A 175 20.99 -1.59 4.63
N ALA A 176 21.25 -2.72 3.97
CA ALA A 176 21.52 -3.98 4.65
C ALA A 176 22.81 -3.92 5.48
N ILE A 177 23.89 -3.33 4.93
CA ILE A 177 25.17 -3.12 5.64
C ILE A 177 24.97 -2.16 6.83
N TRP A 178 24.25 -1.06 6.62
CA TRP A 178 23.87 -0.15 7.70
C TRP A 178 23.07 -0.86 8.80
N GLY A 179 22.09 -1.68 8.39
CA GLY A 179 21.30 -2.51 9.31
C GLY A 179 22.16 -3.49 10.12
N LEU A 180 23.17 -4.11 9.48
CA LEU A 180 24.12 -4.99 10.18
C LEU A 180 24.88 -4.26 11.30
N MET A 181 25.25 -2.99 11.08
CA MET A 181 26.04 -2.20 12.04
C MET A 181 25.17 -1.57 13.13
N VAL A 182 23.93 -1.17 12.82
CA VAL A 182 23.14 -0.27 13.68
C VAL A 182 21.96 -0.96 14.34
N LEU A 183 21.38 -2.02 13.73
CA LEU A 183 20.19 -2.66 14.30
C LEU A 183 20.58 -3.67 15.38
N PRO A 184 20.28 -3.42 16.69
CA PRO A 184 20.37 -4.45 17.72
C PRO A 184 19.24 -5.47 17.58
N GLU A 185 19.36 -6.62 18.23
CA GLU A 185 18.21 -7.52 18.37
C GLU A 185 17.20 -6.93 19.37
N SER A 186 15.93 -6.86 18.96
CA SER A 186 14.87 -6.29 19.79
C SER A 186 14.14 -7.35 20.62
N LEU A 187 14.16 -8.60 20.18
CA LEU A 187 13.45 -9.70 20.82
C LEU A 187 14.39 -10.51 21.71
N ALA A 188 14.28 -10.31 23.02
CA ALA A 188 15.06 -11.05 23.99
C ALA A 188 14.82 -12.57 23.88
N PRO A 189 15.86 -13.42 24.10
CA PRO A 189 15.74 -14.88 23.95
C PRO A 189 14.57 -15.49 24.72
N GLU A 190 14.26 -14.94 25.91
CA GLU A 190 13.19 -15.40 26.81
C GLU A 190 11.78 -15.15 26.23
N HIS A 191 11.64 -14.18 25.33
CA HIS A 191 10.37 -13.84 24.68
C HIS A 191 10.21 -14.54 23.32
N ARG A 192 11.20 -15.31 22.87
CA ARG A 192 11.10 -16.07 21.62
C ARG A 192 10.09 -17.19 21.72
N ARG A 193 9.33 -17.40 20.64
CA ARG A 193 8.27 -18.40 20.58
C ARG A 193 8.59 -19.45 19.51
N PRO A 194 8.22 -20.73 19.71
CA PRO A 194 8.40 -21.74 18.68
C PRO A 194 7.55 -21.41 17.45
N PHE A 195 8.06 -21.75 16.28
CA PHE A 195 7.36 -21.62 15.01
C PHE A 195 6.03 -22.39 15.05
N SER A 196 4.93 -21.78 14.55
CA SER A 196 3.61 -22.40 14.53
C SER A 196 2.85 -22.09 13.25
N PHE A 197 2.61 -23.11 12.42
CA PHE A 197 1.75 -23.00 11.22
C PHE A 197 0.31 -22.58 11.55
N LYS A 198 -0.19 -22.92 12.74
CA LYS A 198 -1.55 -22.57 13.16
C LYS A 198 -1.75 -21.04 13.32
N ARG A 199 -0.69 -20.34 13.74
CA ARG A 199 -0.66 -18.87 13.83
C ARG A 199 -0.36 -18.22 12.49
N ALA A 200 0.23 -18.95 11.55
CA ALA A 200 0.57 -18.50 10.21
C ALA A 200 -0.60 -18.63 9.21
N ASN A 201 -1.86 -18.74 9.69
CA ASN A 201 -3.03 -18.85 8.83
C ASN A 201 -3.66 -17.47 8.56
N PRO A 202 -3.55 -16.92 7.33
CA PRO A 202 -4.09 -15.61 6.99
C PRO A 202 -5.63 -15.58 6.93
N PHE A 203 -6.29 -16.75 6.77
CA PHE A 203 -7.75 -16.83 6.66
C PHE A 203 -8.48 -16.78 8.01
N GLY A 204 -7.81 -17.18 9.10
CA GLY A 204 -8.42 -17.19 10.43
C GLY A 204 -8.84 -15.82 10.94
N THR A 205 -8.11 -14.77 10.55
CA THR A 205 -8.37 -13.38 10.95
C THR A 205 -9.54 -12.76 10.19
N LEU A 206 -9.82 -13.19 8.95
CA LEU A 206 -10.98 -12.73 8.17
C LEU A 206 -12.30 -13.17 8.82
N GLY A 207 -12.36 -14.43 9.30
CA GLY A 207 -13.55 -14.94 10.01
C GLY A 207 -13.87 -14.17 11.29
N TYR A 208 -12.86 -13.59 11.94
CA TYR A 208 -13.04 -12.77 13.13
C TYR A 208 -13.82 -11.48 12.86
N LEU A 209 -13.58 -10.82 11.72
CA LEU A 209 -14.29 -9.58 11.35
C LEU A 209 -15.81 -9.79 11.25
N ALA A 210 -16.25 -11.01 10.90
CA ALA A 210 -17.66 -11.34 10.73
C ALA A 210 -18.46 -11.27 12.05
N ARG A 211 -17.82 -11.26 13.22
CA ARG A 211 -18.48 -11.13 14.53
C ARG A 211 -19.14 -9.78 14.76
N TYR A 212 -18.65 -8.74 14.05
CA TYR A 212 -19.11 -7.37 14.22
C TYR A 212 -19.79 -6.86 12.94
N PRO A 213 -21.13 -6.77 12.87
CA PRO A 213 -21.85 -6.35 11.65
C PRO A 213 -21.41 -4.99 11.10
N VAL A 214 -21.07 -4.05 11.98
CA VAL A 214 -20.56 -2.73 11.61
C VAL A 214 -19.18 -2.84 10.97
N VAL A 215 -18.31 -3.68 11.54
CA VAL A 215 -16.97 -3.92 11.01
C VAL A 215 -17.05 -4.57 9.64
N VAL A 216 -17.98 -5.52 9.41
CA VAL A 216 -18.18 -6.15 8.09
C VAL A 216 -18.52 -5.09 7.02
N GLY A 217 -19.46 -4.19 7.31
CA GLY A 217 -19.83 -3.13 6.35
C GLY A 217 -18.69 -2.17 6.05
N LEU A 218 -17.97 -1.73 7.08
CA LEU A 218 -16.83 -0.83 6.92
C LEU A 218 -15.61 -1.53 6.31
N ALA A 219 -15.35 -2.80 6.64
CA ALA A 219 -14.30 -3.62 6.01
C ALA A 219 -14.60 -3.88 4.52
N GLY A 220 -15.90 -4.04 4.17
CA GLY A 220 -16.33 -4.07 2.78
C GLY A 220 -16.03 -2.76 2.04
N ALA A 221 -16.27 -1.61 2.66
CA ALA A 221 -15.88 -0.32 2.10
C ALA A 221 -14.35 -0.18 1.96
N TRP A 222 -13.58 -0.70 2.94
CA TRP A 222 -12.11 -0.79 2.88
C TRP A 222 -11.64 -1.62 1.69
N LEU A 223 -12.26 -2.79 1.48
CA LEU A 223 -11.95 -3.68 0.36
C LEU A 223 -12.19 -2.98 -0.98
N LEU A 224 -13.37 -2.38 -1.17
CA LEU A 224 -13.72 -1.71 -2.42
C LEU A 224 -12.81 -0.51 -2.73
N LEU A 225 -12.58 0.35 -1.74
CA LEU A 225 -11.67 1.50 -1.89
C LEU A 225 -10.23 1.03 -2.13
N GLY A 226 -9.80 -0.03 -1.44
CA GLY A 226 -8.47 -0.60 -1.61
C GLY A 226 -8.26 -1.22 -2.99
N ILE A 227 -9.24 -1.93 -3.55
CA ILE A 227 -9.19 -2.45 -4.93
C ILE A 227 -9.06 -1.29 -5.92
N ALA A 228 -9.86 -0.23 -5.75
CA ALA A 228 -9.78 0.98 -6.57
C ALA A 228 -8.38 1.61 -6.54
N GLN A 229 -7.82 1.80 -5.34
CA GLN A 229 -6.51 2.41 -5.14
C GLN A 229 -5.37 1.56 -5.73
N ARG A 230 -5.35 0.24 -5.47
CA ARG A 230 -4.33 -0.67 -6.01
C ARG A 230 -4.42 -0.80 -7.52
N GLY A 231 -5.64 -0.79 -8.07
CA GLY A 231 -5.88 -0.76 -9.50
C GLY A 231 -5.32 0.51 -10.15
N LEU A 232 -5.59 1.67 -9.56
CA LEU A 232 -5.06 2.95 -10.02
C LEU A 232 -3.52 2.94 -10.04
N GLU A 233 -2.90 2.51 -8.94
CA GLU A 233 -1.44 2.45 -8.81
C GLU A 233 -0.81 1.60 -9.91
N SER A 234 -1.41 0.45 -10.24
CA SER A 234 -0.87 -0.49 -11.23
C SER A 234 -1.05 -0.05 -12.69
N THR A 235 -2.08 0.76 -12.97
CA THR A 235 -2.36 1.24 -14.34
C THR A 235 -1.79 2.63 -14.62
N TRP A 236 -1.31 3.35 -13.60
CA TRP A 236 -0.88 4.74 -13.71
C TRP A 236 0.14 4.97 -14.82
N VAL A 237 1.24 4.21 -14.81
CA VAL A 237 2.33 4.35 -15.80
C VAL A 237 1.84 3.99 -17.19
N LEU A 238 1.17 2.84 -17.34
CA LEU A 238 0.63 2.36 -18.62
C LEU A 238 -0.34 3.37 -19.25
N TYR A 239 -1.24 3.92 -18.43
CA TYR A 239 -2.23 4.90 -18.89
C TYR A 239 -1.60 6.22 -19.29
N THR A 240 -0.71 6.78 -18.47
CA THR A 240 -0.08 8.09 -18.73
C THR A 240 0.85 8.02 -19.94
N GLU A 241 1.52 6.90 -20.14
CA GLU A 241 2.31 6.64 -21.34
C GLU A 241 1.42 6.52 -22.59
N HIS A 242 0.41 5.67 -22.54
CA HIS A 242 -0.51 5.43 -23.66
C HIS A 242 -1.28 6.70 -24.05
N ARG A 243 -1.77 7.46 -23.07
CA ARG A 243 -2.68 8.59 -23.28
C ARG A 243 -1.97 9.92 -23.58
N TYR A 244 -0.82 10.17 -22.92
CA TYR A 244 -0.12 11.45 -22.94
C TYR A 244 1.30 11.34 -23.48
N HIS A 245 1.77 10.13 -23.83
CA HIS A 245 3.14 9.86 -24.26
C HIS A 245 4.20 10.33 -23.24
N TRP A 246 3.87 10.21 -21.94
CA TRP A 246 4.77 10.58 -20.87
C TRP A 246 5.99 9.67 -20.81
N GLY A 247 7.16 10.30 -20.64
CA GLY A 247 8.41 9.59 -20.36
C GLY A 247 8.56 9.21 -18.87
N VAL A 248 9.70 8.64 -18.53
CA VAL A 248 10.07 8.31 -17.14
C VAL A 248 10.06 9.57 -16.28
N ARG A 249 10.48 10.70 -16.85
CA ARG A 249 10.59 11.98 -16.17
C ARG A 249 9.23 12.52 -15.72
N GLU A 250 8.27 12.65 -16.63
CA GLU A 250 6.91 13.13 -16.32
C GLU A 250 6.19 12.19 -15.35
N THR A 251 6.32 10.88 -15.57
CA THR A 251 5.76 9.87 -14.67
C THR A 251 6.37 9.97 -13.28
N GLY A 252 7.70 10.12 -13.18
CA GLY A 252 8.40 10.30 -11.91
C GLY A 252 7.95 11.55 -11.15
N PHE A 253 7.79 12.69 -11.83
CA PHE A 253 7.25 13.91 -11.22
C PHE A 253 5.81 13.75 -10.74
N SER A 254 4.95 13.06 -11.51
CA SER A 254 3.58 12.81 -11.09
C SER A 254 3.51 11.95 -9.82
N LEU A 255 4.31 10.89 -9.73
CA LEU A 255 4.39 10.03 -8.53
C LEU A 255 4.99 10.77 -7.33
N ALA A 256 5.99 11.63 -7.54
CA ALA A 256 6.52 12.48 -6.48
C ALA A 256 5.48 13.47 -5.96
N MET A 257 4.65 14.04 -6.85
CA MET A 257 3.52 14.89 -6.45
C MET A 257 2.48 14.09 -5.64
N VAL A 258 2.18 12.83 -6.01
CA VAL A 258 1.33 11.94 -5.19
C VAL A 258 1.90 11.81 -3.78
N GLY A 259 3.20 11.52 -3.65
CA GLY A 259 3.87 11.42 -2.36
C GLY A 259 3.80 12.72 -1.55
N LEU A 260 4.07 13.86 -2.18
CA LEU A 260 3.98 15.18 -1.55
C LEU A 260 2.56 15.47 -1.03
N MET A 261 1.56 15.26 -1.87
CA MET A 261 0.17 15.47 -1.51
C MET A 261 -0.31 14.52 -0.42
N ALA A 262 0.12 13.26 -0.45
CA ALA A 262 -0.15 12.30 0.62
C ALA A 262 0.45 12.77 1.96
N ALA A 263 1.68 13.26 1.96
CA ALA A 263 2.33 13.80 3.16
C ALA A 263 1.58 15.04 3.70
N LEU A 264 1.18 15.97 2.85
CA LEU A 264 0.43 17.18 3.22
C LEU A 264 -0.96 16.84 3.78
N VAL A 265 -1.69 15.94 3.12
CA VAL A 265 -3.04 15.55 3.53
C VAL A 265 -3.00 14.69 4.80
N GLN A 266 -2.21 13.64 4.84
CA GLN A 266 -2.17 12.74 6.00
C GLN A 266 -1.44 13.36 7.19
N GLY A 267 -0.33 14.05 6.97
CA GLY A 267 0.45 14.71 8.02
C GLY A 267 -0.19 15.97 8.59
N GLY A 268 -0.88 16.76 7.75
CA GLY A 268 -1.43 18.06 8.10
C GLY A 268 -2.96 18.12 8.17
N LEU A 269 -3.61 17.79 7.04
CA LEU A 269 -5.06 18.03 6.88
C LEU A 269 -5.88 17.08 7.76
N VAL A 270 -5.55 15.78 7.78
CA VAL A 270 -6.27 14.77 8.58
C VAL A 270 -6.32 15.20 10.05
N ARG A 271 -5.17 15.63 10.60
CA ARG A 271 -5.07 16.05 12.00
C ARG A 271 -5.92 17.29 12.35
N ARG A 272 -6.17 18.17 11.37
CA ARG A 272 -6.95 19.41 11.59
C ARG A 272 -8.42 19.25 11.26
N VAL A 273 -8.74 18.49 10.23
CA VAL A 273 -10.11 18.39 9.68
C VAL A 273 -10.89 17.30 10.40
N VAL A 274 -10.34 16.09 10.56
CA VAL A 274 -11.09 14.96 11.15
C VAL A 274 -11.61 15.26 12.56
N PRO A 275 -10.83 15.88 13.49
CA PRO A 275 -11.37 16.22 14.81
C PRO A 275 -12.50 17.24 14.78
N ARG A 276 -12.55 18.13 13.75
CA ARG A 276 -13.56 19.18 13.65
C ARG A 276 -14.87 18.70 13.04
N ILE A 277 -14.82 17.86 12.01
CA ILE A 277 -16.03 17.41 11.28
C ILE A 277 -16.50 16.01 11.71
N GLY A 278 -15.67 15.29 12.46
CA GLY A 278 -15.90 13.89 12.88
C GLY A 278 -15.58 12.86 11.80
N GLU A 279 -15.24 11.65 12.23
CA GLU A 279 -14.77 10.58 11.32
C GLU A 279 -15.83 10.16 10.29
N ARG A 280 -17.12 10.14 10.65
CA ARG A 280 -18.22 9.77 9.71
C ARG A 280 -18.29 10.75 8.53
N ARG A 281 -18.28 12.06 8.82
CA ARG A 281 -18.32 13.10 7.77
C ARG A 281 -17.03 13.12 6.96
N ALA A 282 -15.88 12.95 7.63
CA ALA A 282 -14.57 12.89 6.96
C ALA A 282 -14.49 11.69 6.00
N LEU A 283 -14.99 10.51 6.39
CA LEU A 283 -15.08 9.34 5.52
C LEU A 283 -15.96 9.60 4.30
N VAL A 284 -17.17 10.12 4.50
CA VAL A 284 -18.11 10.40 3.41
C VAL A 284 -17.53 11.43 2.43
N THR A 285 -16.95 12.53 2.95
CA THR A 285 -16.30 13.56 2.12
C THR A 285 -15.11 12.97 1.36
N GLY A 286 -14.25 12.19 2.04
CA GLY A 286 -13.10 11.55 1.42
C GLY A 286 -13.51 10.57 0.29
N LEU A 287 -14.56 9.77 0.48
CA LEU A 287 -15.07 8.86 -0.55
C LEU A 287 -15.72 9.61 -1.72
N LEU A 288 -16.43 10.72 -1.48
CA LEU A 288 -16.96 11.56 -2.54
C LEU A 288 -15.83 12.16 -3.40
N VAL A 289 -14.81 12.72 -2.75
CA VAL A 289 -13.65 13.27 -3.43
C VAL A 289 -12.87 12.20 -4.19
N ALA A 290 -12.69 11.01 -3.62
CA ALA A 290 -12.04 9.90 -4.30
C ALA A 290 -12.84 9.45 -5.54
N THR A 291 -14.18 9.34 -5.43
CA THR A 291 -15.07 9.04 -6.56
C THR A 291 -14.91 10.04 -7.69
N ALA A 292 -14.99 11.34 -7.38
CA ALA A 292 -14.83 12.41 -8.37
C ALA A 292 -13.40 12.45 -8.94
N GLY A 293 -12.38 12.27 -8.10
CA GLY A 293 -10.97 12.26 -8.50
C GLY A 293 -10.65 11.13 -9.46
N TYR A 294 -11.11 9.90 -9.17
CA TYR A 294 -10.91 8.77 -10.08
C TYR A 294 -11.61 8.99 -11.42
N ALA A 295 -12.85 9.49 -11.41
CA ALA A 295 -13.53 9.87 -12.67
C ALA A 295 -12.74 10.96 -13.42
N GLY A 296 -12.23 11.96 -12.70
CA GLY A 296 -11.41 13.03 -13.26
C GLY A 296 -10.15 12.53 -13.98
N TYR A 297 -9.44 11.54 -13.42
CA TYR A 297 -8.30 10.91 -14.09
C TYR A 297 -8.70 10.25 -15.41
N GLY A 298 -9.86 9.56 -15.46
CA GLY A 298 -10.35 8.93 -16.67
C GLY A 298 -10.83 9.92 -17.74
N LEU A 299 -11.32 11.10 -17.33
CA LEU A 299 -11.81 12.16 -18.21
C LEU A 299 -10.71 13.11 -18.71
N ALA A 300 -9.55 13.17 -18.03
CA ALA A 300 -8.47 14.06 -18.39
C ALA A 300 -7.98 13.75 -19.82
N SER A 301 -8.04 14.76 -20.68
CA SER A 301 -7.65 14.64 -22.09
C SER A 301 -6.20 15.09 -22.34
N GLN A 302 -5.63 15.87 -21.43
CA GLN A 302 -4.28 16.42 -21.53
C GLN A 302 -3.48 16.15 -20.25
N GLY A 303 -2.16 15.95 -20.38
CA GLY A 303 -1.29 15.57 -19.27
C GLY A 303 -1.27 16.57 -18.11
N TRP A 304 -1.36 17.88 -18.35
CA TRP A 304 -1.39 18.88 -17.29
C TRP A 304 -2.66 18.77 -16.41
N MET A 305 -3.79 18.30 -16.98
CA MET A 305 -5.03 18.12 -16.23
C MET A 305 -4.86 17.08 -15.12
N ILE A 306 -3.99 16.08 -15.33
CA ILE A 306 -3.67 15.07 -14.33
C ILE A 306 -3.15 15.72 -13.03
N PHE A 307 -2.27 16.71 -13.13
CA PHE A 307 -1.73 17.38 -11.95
C PHE A 307 -2.81 18.17 -11.20
N VAL A 308 -3.75 18.78 -11.92
CA VAL A 308 -4.91 19.48 -11.33
C VAL A 308 -5.83 18.48 -10.62
N VAL A 309 -6.19 17.39 -11.31
CA VAL A 309 -7.02 16.33 -10.70
C VAL A 309 -6.33 15.73 -9.49
N LEU A 310 -5.02 15.46 -9.55
CA LEU A 310 -4.23 14.90 -8.47
C LEU A 310 -4.26 15.80 -7.22
N PHE A 311 -4.13 17.13 -7.42
CA PHE A 311 -4.24 18.08 -6.30
C PHE A 311 -5.58 17.94 -5.57
N PHE A 312 -6.69 17.94 -6.29
CA PHE A 312 -8.01 17.81 -5.68
C PHE A 312 -8.31 16.39 -5.17
N ALA A 313 -7.93 15.35 -5.93
CA ALA A 313 -8.14 13.95 -5.54
C ALA A 313 -7.39 13.56 -4.25
N ALA A 314 -6.28 14.23 -3.95
CA ALA A 314 -5.51 13.99 -2.73
C ALA A 314 -6.35 14.19 -1.45
N PHE A 315 -7.36 15.08 -1.46
CA PHE A 315 -8.27 15.26 -0.33
C PHE A 315 -9.13 14.01 -0.05
N GLY A 316 -9.24 13.09 -1.02
CA GLY A 316 -9.79 11.74 -0.82
C GLY A 316 -9.01 10.92 0.22
N GLY A 317 -7.76 11.27 0.47
CA GLY A 317 -6.92 10.68 1.52
C GLY A 317 -7.46 10.80 2.95
N LEU A 318 -8.53 11.59 3.17
CA LEU A 318 -9.29 11.61 4.44
C LEU A 318 -10.05 10.30 4.68
N ALA A 319 -10.40 9.54 3.64
CA ALA A 319 -11.26 8.37 3.75
C ALA A 319 -10.62 7.24 4.56
N GLN A 320 -9.40 6.84 4.23
CA GLN A 320 -8.75 5.66 4.81
C GLN A 320 -8.47 5.79 6.32
N PRO A 321 -7.88 6.89 6.85
CA PRO A 321 -7.68 7.07 8.28
C PRO A 321 -9.01 7.13 9.05
N SER A 322 -10.04 7.78 8.47
CA SER A 322 -11.36 7.88 9.08
C SER A 322 -12.04 6.51 9.15
N LEU A 323 -11.91 5.70 8.09
CA LEU A 323 -12.44 4.35 8.04
C LEU A 323 -11.76 3.45 9.09
N GLN A 324 -10.43 3.53 9.20
CA GLN A 324 -9.66 2.79 10.19
C GLN A 324 -10.05 3.18 11.62
N ALA A 325 -10.24 4.47 11.90
CA ALA A 325 -10.66 4.95 13.20
C ALA A 325 -12.06 4.44 13.57
N LEU A 326 -13.02 4.48 12.63
CA LEU A 326 -14.39 4.00 12.84
C LEU A 326 -14.44 2.48 13.10
N ILE A 327 -13.65 1.70 12.35
CA ILE A 327 -13.54 0.25 12.54
C ILE A 327 -12.91 -0.06 13.90
N SER A 328 -11.83 0.64 14.26
CA SER A 328 -11.15 0.44 15.54
C SER A 328 -12.05 0.75 16.75
N LYS A 329 -12.86 1.81 16.67
CA LYS A 329 -13.83 2.16 17.72
C LYS A 329 -14.97 1.14 17.88
N ALA A 330 -15.24 0.32 16.87
CA ALA A 330 -16.29 -0.69 16.90
C ALA A 330 -15.89 -2.01 17.59
N VAL A 331 -14.62 -2.13 18.02
CA VAL A 331 -14.07 -3.37 18.60
C VAL A 331 -13.39 -3.07 19.93
N PRO A 332 -13.57 -3.92 20.97
CA PRO A 332 -12.94 -3.75 22.28
C PRO A 332 -11.41 -3.68 22.22
N ALA A 333 -10.81 -2.98 23.20
CA ALA A 333 -9.36 -2.75 23.22
C ALA A 333 -8.52 -4.04 23.26
N ASN A 334 -9.00 -5.08 23.94
CA ASN A 334 -8.33 -6.39 24.04
C ASN A 334 -8.37 -7.21 22.74
N GLU A 335 -9.17 -6.82 21.75
CA GLU A 335 -9.33 -7.52 20.47
C GLU A 335 -8.74 -6.75 19.28
N GLN A 336 -8.13 -5.59 19.51
CA GLN A 336 -7.53 -4.73 18.48
C GLN A 336 -6.46 -5.45 17.64
N GLY A 337 -5.68 -6.35 18.23
CA GLY A 337 -4.67 -7.14 17.51
C GLY A 337 -5.29 -8.05 16.43
N MET A 338 -6.41 -8.73 16.76
CA MET A 338 -7.14 -9.58 15.82
C MET A 338 -7.80 -8.74 14.71
N LEU A 339 -8.34 -7.58 15.07
CA LEU A 339 -8.90 -6.62 14.12
C LEU A 339 -7.85 -6.17 13.10
N GLN A 340 -6.68 -5.74 13.56
CA GLN A 340 -5.60 -5.30 12.66
C GLN A 340 -5.13 -6.43 11.76
N GLY A 341 -5.02 -7.66 12.27
CA GLY A 341 -4.73 -8.84 11.46
C GLY A 341 -5.78 -9.08 10.36
N GLY A 342 -7.07 -8.93 10.69
CA GLY A 342 -8.16 -9.03 9.72
C GLY A 342 -8.11 -7.94 8.64
N LEU A 343 -7.84 -6.68 9.02
CA LEU A 343 -7.69 -5.57 8.08
C LEU A 343 -6.46 -5.74 7.17
N MET A 344 -5.36 -6.28 7.68
CA MET A 344 -4.19 -6.63 6.85
C MET A 344 -4.53 -7.70 5.82
N SER A 345 -5.33 -8.72 6.19
CA SER A 345 -5.80 -9.73 5.24
C SER A 345 -6.70 -9.12 4.16
N VAL A 346 -7.62 -8.21 4.53
CA VAL A 346 -8.43 -7.46 3.56
C VAL A 346 -7.53 -6.63 2.63
N THR A 347 -6.53 -5.93 3.18
CA THR A 347 -5.58 -5.13 2.38
C THR A 347 -4.80 -6.00 1.39
N SER A 348 -4.37 -7.20 1.80
CA SER A 348 -3.70 -8.14 0.90
C SER A 348 -4.62 -8.59 -0.25
N LEU A 349 -5.90 -8.85 0.03
CA LEU A 349 -6.89 -9.16 -1.02
C LEU A 349 -7.03 -8.01 -2.02
N THR A 350 -6.99 -6.75 -1.57
CA THR A 350 -7.04 -5.60 -2.48
C THR A 350 -5.84 -5.58 -3.43
N ALA A 351 -4.66 -5.93 -2.93
CA ALA A 351 -3.43 -5.97 -3.73
C ALA A 351 -3.36 -7.16 -4.69
N ILE A 352 -4.09 -8.25 -4.42
CA ILE A 352 -4.23 -9.40 -5.32
C ILE A 352 -5.24 -9.12 -6.43
N ILE A 353 -6.38 -8.51 -6.09
CA ILE A 353 -7.52 -8.34 -7.00
C ILE A 353 -7.40 -7.05 -7.83
N GLY A 354 -7.01 -5.93 -7.20
CA GLY A 354 -7.02 -4.60 -7.79
C GLY A 354 -6.19 -4.47 -9.07
N PRO A 355 -4.89 -4.83 -9.04
CA PRO A 355 -4.02 -4.72 -10.20
C PRO A 355 -4.51 -5.52 -11.41
N PRO A 356 -4.80 -6.84 -11.32
CA PRO A 356 -5.31 -7.58 -12.48
C PRO A 356 -6.63 -7.04 -13.02
N LEU A 357 -7.55 -6.63 -12.15
CA LEU A 357 -8.82 -6.05 -12.56
C LEU A 357 -8.60 -4.79 -13.40
N ALA A 358 -7.82 -3.84 -12.88
CA ALA A 358 -7.63 -2.54 -13.51
C ALA A 358 -6.77 -2.64 -14.79
N THR A 359 -5.69 -3.44 -14.76
CA THR A 359 -4.81 -3.58 -15.93
C THR A 359 -5.48 -4.35 -17.08
N ASN A 360 -6.32 -5.35 -16.79
CA ASN A 360 -7.10 -6.02 -17.82
C ASN A 360 -8.17 -5.10 -18.42
N LEU A 361 -8.86 -4.29 -17.59
CA LEU A 361 -9.80 -3.29 -18.09
C LEU A 361 -9.08 -2.27 -18.99
N PHE A 362 -7.91 -1.80 -18.57
CA PHE A 362 -7.10 -0.90 -19.39
C PHE A 362 -6.69 -1.58 -20.70
N GLY A 363 -6.09 -2.76 -20.66
CA GLY A 363 -5.65 -3.49 -21.85
C GLY A 363 -6.77 -3.78 -22.84
N PHE A 364 -7.97 -4.11 -22.31
CA PHE A 364 -9.14 -4.38 -23.17
C PHE A 364 -9.71 -3.11 -23.81
N PHE A 365 -9.93 -2.03 -23.05
CA PHE A 365 -10.60 -0.82 -23.55
C PHE A 365 -9.65 0.21 -24.19
N ALA A 366 -8.34 0.09 -24.01
CA ALA A 366 -7.35 0.91 -24.69
C ALA A 366 -6.73 0.21 -25.91
N GLY A 367 -6.99 -1.10 -26.12
CA GLY A 367 -6.48 -1.89 -27.24
C GLY A 367 -7.21 -1.60 -28.57
N GLU A 368 -6.56 -1.93 -29.67
CA GLU A 368 -7.11 -1.74 -31.04
C GLU A 368 -8.40 -2.53 -31.30
N ARG A 369 -8.61 -3.64 -30.60
CA ARG A 369 -9.79 -4.50 -30.70
C ARG A 369 -10.92 -4.11 -29.75
N ALA A 370 -10.80 -2.99 -29.04
CA ALA A 370 -11.83 -2.54 -28.12
C ALA A 370 -13.14 -2.21 -28.86
N PRO A 371 -14.30 -2.69 -28.39
CA PRO A 371 -15.59 -2.35 -28.98
C PRO A 371 -15.89 -0.85 -28.86
N VAL A 372 -15.36 -0.20 -27.81
CA VAL A 372 -15.37 1.24 -27.59
C VAL A 372 -14.01 1.63 -27.01
N TYR A 373 -13.34 2.62 -27.60
CA TYR A 373 -12.06 3.09 -27.12
C TYR A 373 -12.24 3.98 -25.90
N VAL A 374 -11.91 3.43 -24.70
CA VAL A 374 -12.02 4.13 -23.42
C VAL A 374 -10.77 3.83 -22.57
N PRO A 375 -9.62 4.46 -22.85
CA PRO A 375 -8.38 4.20 -22.11
C PRO A 375 -8.49 4.49 -20.60
N GLY A 376 -9.44 5.35 -20.19
CA GLY A 376 -9.75 5.64 -18.78
C GLY A 376 -10.64 4.61 -18.07
N ALA A 377 -10.98 3.46 -18.70
CA ALA A 377 -11.92 2.47 -18.15
C ALA A 377 -11.49 1.96 -16.75
N SER A 378 -10.19 1.77 -16.50
CA SER A 378 -9.67 1.40 -15.19
C SER A 378 -9.97 2.44 -14.11
N PHE A 379 -9.88 3.74 -14.43
CA PHE A 379 -10.19 4.83 -13.50
C PHE A 379 -11.69 5.00 -13.30
N PHE A 380 -12.52 4.77 -14.32
CA PHE A 380 -13.98 4.75 -14.15
C PHE A 380 -14.43 3.57 -13.28
N SER A 381 -13.78 2.40 -13.41
CA SER A 381 -14.03 1.28 -12.50
C SER A 381 -13.61 1.61 -11.06
N ALA A 382 -12.48 2.28 -10.86
CA ALA A 382 -12.05 2.74 -9.55
C ALA A 382 -13.04 3.76 -8.95
N SER A 383 -13.55 4.70 -9.77
CA SER A 383 -14.60 5.64 -9.36
C SER A 383 -15.88 4.91 -8.95
N PHE A 384 -16.31 3.92 -9.72
CA PHE A 384 -17.49 3.11 -9.38
C PHE A 384 -17.31 2.33 -8.08
N LEU A 385 -16.14 1.72 -7.85
CA LEU A 385 -15.83 1.02 -6.60
C LEU A 385 -15.80 1.97 -5.40
N ALA A 386 -15.25 3.18 -5.56
CA ALA A 386 -15.26 4.20 -4.52
C ALA A 386 -16.70 4.69 -4.21
N PHE A 387 -17.54 4.82 -5.24
CA PHE A 387 -18.97 5.11 -5.07
C PHE A 387 -19.70 3.98 -4.34
N LEU A 388 -19.45 2.72 -4.68
CA LEU A 388 -20.01 1.58 -3.94
C LEU A 388 -19.54 1.55 -2.48
N ALA A 389 -18.28 1.88 -2.22
CA ALA A 389 -17.76 2.03 -0.86
C ALA A 389 -18.50 3.13 -0.09
N LEU A 390 -18.81 4.26 -0.73
CA LEU A 390 -19.61 5.35 -0.17
C LEU A 390 -21.03 4.88 0.18
N VAL A 391 -21.68 4.18 -0.73
CA VAL A 391 -23.05 3.65 -0.51
C VAL A 391 -23.04 2.66 0.65
N LEU A 392 -22.07 1.75 0.67
CA LEU A 392 -21.92 0.75 1.72
C LEU A 392 -21.66 1.39 3.10
N ALA A 393 -20.76 2.38 3.16
CA ALA A 393 -20.48 3.12 4.39
C ALA A 393 -21.73 3.85 4.90
N ARG A 394 -22.48 4.54 4.02
CA ARG A 394 -23.73 5.20 4.38
C ARG A 394 -24.80 4.23 4.89
N ARG A 395 -24.97 3.07 4.22
CA ARG A 395 -25.89 2.02 4.68
C ARG A 395 -25.51 1.45 6.03
N THR A 396 -24.20 1.29 6.29
CA THR A 396 -23.70 0.84 7.58
C THR A 396 -24.01 1.86 8.67
N PHE A 397 -23.85 3.16 8.40
CA PHE A 397 -24.19 4.22 9.37
C PHE A 397 -25.69 4.33 9.62
N ALA A 398 -26.54 4.11 8.64
CA ALA A 398 -28.00 4.14 8.82
C ALA A 398 -28.53 3.01 9.73
N ARG A 399 -27.73 1.96 9.94
CA ARG A 399 -28.06 0.84 10.86
C ARG A 399 -27.54 1.06 12.29
N LEU A 400 -26.74 2.10 12.50
CA LEU A 400 -26.22 2.46 13.83
C LEU A 400 -27.16 3.48 14.47
N PRO A 401 -27.45 3.37 15.77
CA PRO A 401 -28.14 4.43 16.52
C PRO A 401 -27.38 5.74 16.37
N ASP A 402 -28.13 6.86 16.28
CA ASP A 402 -27.52 8.18 16.18
C ASP A 402 -26.63 8.44 17.41
N PRO A 403 -25.38 8.89 17.27
CA PRO A 403 -24.52 9.22 18.41
C PRO A 403 -25.10 10.27 19.36
N GLY A 404 -26.10 11.06 18.90
CA GLY A 404 -26.85 12.02 19.70
C GLY A 404 -28.07 11.41 20.43
N ALA A 405 -28.44 10.14 20.14
CA ALA A 405 -29.61 9.48 20.75
C ALA A 405 -29.26 8.70 22.03
N ILE A 406 -27.98 8.63 22.42
CA ILE A 406 -27.60 8.17 23.75
C ILE A 406 -27.84 9.33 24.71
N ALA A 407 -29.05 9.38 25.23
CA ALA A 407 -29.44 10.37 26.26
C ALA A 407 -28.43 10.36 27.42
N PRO A 408 -28.12 11.53 28.04
CA PRO A 408 -27.27 11.64 29.21
C PRO A 408 -27.96 11.01 30.42
N GLY A 409 -28.09 9.72 30.46
CA GLY A 409 -28.77 8.93 31.48
C GLY A 409 -28.50 7.43 31.37
N ALA A 410 -27.83 6.98 30.30
CA ALA A 410 -27.49 5.57 30.15
C ALA A 410 -26.24 5.18 30.97
N GLU A 411 -25.31 6.10 31.20
CA GLU A 411 -24.14 5.85 32.06
C GLU A 411 -24.53 5.68 33.52
N SER A 412 -25.50 6.44 34.03
CA SER A 412 -25.97 6.29 35.40
C SER A 412 -26.74 4.98 35.68
N ARG A 413 -27.32 4.36 34.64
CA ARG A 413 -27.98 3.03 34.79
C ARG A 413 -27.01 1.87 34.74
N LEU A 414 -25.88 1.99 34.02
CA LEU A 414 -24.82 0.98 34.01
C LEU A 414 -24.03 0.98 35.34
N GLU A 415 -23.80 2.15 35.94
CA GLU A 415 -23.16 2.25 37.24
C GLU A 415 -24.09 1.74 38.37
N ALA A 416 -25.39 1.96 38.30
CA ALA A 416 -26.37 1.45 39.29
C ALA A 416 -26.48 -0.08 39.27
N THR A 417 -26.42 -0.71 38.08
CA THR A 417 -26.47 -2.19 37.96
C THR A 417 -25.16 -2.86 38.41
N THR A 418 -24.03 -2.18 38.34
CA THR A 418 -22.75 -2.73 38.84
C THR A 418 -22.63 -2.69 40.35
N HIS A 419 -23.29 -1.74 41.00
CA HIS A 419 -23.34 -1.66 42.46
C HIS A 419 -24.37 -2.61 43.12
N GLU A 420 -25.38 -3.07 42.40
CA GLU A 420 -26.36 -4.06 42.93
C GLU A 420 -25.84 -5.50 42.89
N HIS A 421 -24.84 -5.83 42.11
CA HIS A 421 -24.21 -7.16 42.06
C HIS A 421 -23.00 -7.33 43.00
N GLN A 422 -22.64 -6.28 43.77
CA GLN A 422 -21.57 -6.31 44.78
C GLN A 422 -22.09 -6.23 46.23
N ARG A 423 -23.38 -6.39 46.44
CA ARG A 423 -23.97 -6.60 47.77
C ARG A 423 -24.57 -8.03 47.88
#